data_d592bd1df351224e3d4a873f54757b15
#
_entry.id   d592bd1df351224e3d4a873f54757b15
#
_cell.length_a   1.000
_cell.length_b   1.000
_cell.length_c   1.000
_cell.angle_alpha   90.00
_cell.angle_beta   90.00
_cell.angle_gamma   90.00
#
_symmetry.space_group_name_H-M   'P 1'
#
loop_
_entity.id
_entity.type
_entity.pdbx_description
1 polymer ?
#
loop_
_entity_poly.entity_id
_entity_poly.type
_entity_poly.pdbx_seq_one_letter_code
_entity_poly.pdbx_strand_id
1 'polypeptide(L)'
;PMSVANALTQWGSALQQDKYLSTFAEENPPKATIAVCEPRPLFDPMALQTRARKDGDSYVLNGEKSLVPLAAEAELFLVAAQVEDGPAVFIIEGGSEGLTVGDDPAMGIRASAQRPLTLDNVRVAAENRLGNGDFDYRAFVDLGTLAWCSLAIGTCQAVLDYVGPYCNER
;
A
#
# COMPACT_ATOMS: atom_id res chain seq x y z
N PRO A 1 -2.61 -3.33 -7.93
CA PRO A 1 -1.46 -3.17 -8.85
C PRO A 1 -1.35 -1.74 -9.39
N MET A 2 -2.42 -1.13 -9.92
CA MET A 2 -2.38 0.20 -10.53
C MET A 2 -1.76 1.29 -9.63
N SER A 3 -2.13 1.35 -8.36
CA SER A 3 -1.58 2.35 -7.42
C SER A 3 -0.08 2.15 -7.18
N VAL A 4 0.40 0.90 -7.17
CA VAL A 4 1.82 0.57 -7.03
C VAL A 4 2.58 0.96 -8.30
N ALA A 5 2.07 0.60 -9.48
CA ALA A 5 2.67 0.99 -10.75
C ALA A 5 2.76 2.53 -10.89
N ASN A 6 1.70 3.24 -10.49
CA ASN A 6 1.68 4.70 -10.50
C ASN A 6 2.72 5.31 -9.54
N ALA A 7 2.85 4.77 -8.33
CA ALA A 7 3.85 5.21 -7.37
C ALA A 7 5.29 4.98 -7.89
N LEU A 8 5.55 3.83 -8.51
CA LEU A 8 6.83 3.53 -9.14
C LEU A 8 7.13 4.46 -10.32
N THR A 9 6.11 4.78 -11.13
CA THR A 9 6.25 5.71 -12.26
C THR A 9 6.60 7.12 -11.80
N GLN A 10 5.97 7.59 -10.70
CA GLN A 10 6.17 8.96 -10.23
C GLN A 10 7.45 9.14 -9.41
N TRP A 11 7.77 8.17 -8.57
CA TRP A 11 8.83 8.32 -7.56
C TRP A 11 9.90 7.21 -7.61
N GLY A 12 9.69 6.15 -8.37
CA GLY A 12 10.67 5.08 -8.48
C GLY A 12 11.97 5.56 -9.11
N SER A 13 13.10 5.09 -8.58
CA SER A 13 14.40 5.27 -9.25
C SER A 13 14.41 4.54 -10.59
N ALA A 14 15.34 4.91 -11.49
CA ALA A 14 15.49 4.24 -12.79
C ALA A 14 15.65 2.71 -12.62
N LEU A 15 16.41 2.26 -11.63
CA LEU A 15 16.59 0.83 -11.32
C LEU A 15 15.29 0.17 -10.83
N GLN A 16 14.51 0.88 -9.99
CA GLN A 16 13.21 0.38 -9.49
C GLN A 16 12.19 0.31 -10.63
N GLN A 17 12.18 1.31 -11.51
CA GLN A 17 11.30 1.32 -12.66
C GLN A 17 11.66 0.19 -13.64
N ASP A 18 12.92 0.01 -13.96
CA ASP A 18 13.39 -1.05 -14.85
C ASP A 18 13.07 -2.45 -14.29
N LYS A 19 13.32 -2.64 -12.99
CA LYS A 19 13.06 -3.92 -12.32
C LYS A 19 11.57 -4.27 -12.21
N TYR A 20 10.72 -3.30 -11.87
CA TYR A 20 9.33 -3.60 -11.47
C TYR A 20 8.28 -3.15 -12.50
N LEU A 21 8.44 -2.00 -13.20
CA LEU A 21 7.38 -1.51 -14.07
C LEU A 21 7.15 -2.38 -15.31
N SER A 22 8.21 -2.99 -15.85
CA SER A 22 8.10 -3.89 -17.00
C SER A 22 7.15 -5.06 -16.71
N THR A 23 7.18 -5.58 -15.47
CA THR A 23 6.35 -6.71 -15.07
C THR A 23 4.85 -6.37 -15.01
N PHE A 24 4.50 -5.11 -14.79
CA PHE A 24 3.10 -4.66 -14.80
C PHE A 24 2.49 -4.55 -16.20
N ALA A 25 3.32 -4.58 -17.25
CA ALA A 25 2.88 -4.55 -18.65
C ALA A 25 2.72 -5.96 -19.26
N GLU A 26 3.06 -7.00 -18.52
CA GLU A 26 2.93 -8.40 -18.94
C GLU A 26 1.47 -8.87 -18.91
N GLU A 27 1.17 -9.97 -19.57
CA GLU A 27 -0.17 -10.59 -19.60
C GLU A 27 -0.67 -10.96 -18.20
N ASN A 28 0.24 -11.39 -17.31
CA ASN A 28 -0.04 -11.71 -15.91
C ASN A 28 0.76 -10.79 -14.98
N PRO A 29 0.29 -9.56 -14.74
CA PRO A 29 1.02 -8.62 -13.90
C PRO A 29 1.06 -9.09 -12.45
N PRO A 30 2.13 -8.79 -11.69
CA PRO A 30 2.24 -9.18 -10.31
C PRO A 30 1.13 -8.56 -9.47
N LYS A 31 0.62 -9.31 -8.51
CA LYS A 31 -0.31 -8.80 -7.51
C LYS A 31 0.46 -7.90 -6.56
N ALA A 32 0.15 -6.62 -6.57
CA ALA A 32 0.86 -5.63 -5.80
C ALA A 32 -0.08 -4.74 -4.99
N THR A 33 0.32 -4.35 -3.80
CA THR A 33 -0.51 -3.59 -2.86
C THR A 33 0.29 -2.55 -2.08
N ILE A 34 -0.44 -1.64 -1.43
CA ILE A 34 0.12 -0.56 -0.61
C ILE A 34 -0.34 -0.77 0.85
N ALA A 35 0.60 -0.69 1.79
CA ALA A 35 0.39 -0.86 3.21
C ALA A 35 0.81 0.41 3.96
N VAL A 36 -0.16 1.31 4.19
CA VAL A 36 0.03 2.57 4.94
C VAL A 36 -0.67 2.51 6.29
N CYS A 37 -1.94 2.09 6.32
CA CYS A 37 -2.77 2.11 7.52
C CYS A 37 -2.20 1.23 8.64
N GLU A 38 -2.34 1.69 9.90
CA GLU A 38 -1.91 0.98 11.10
C GLU A 38 -3.09 0.71 12.04
N PRO A 39 -3.07 -0.37 12.83
CA PRO A 39 -4.19 -0.80 13.68
C PRO A 39 -4.35 0.06 14.93
N ARG A 40 -4.68 1.33 14.76
CA ARG A 40 -4.92 2.27 15.87
C ARG A 40 -6.10 3.20 15.60
N PRO A 41 -6.81 3.63 16.65
CA PRO A 41 -7.83 4.66 16.53
C PRO A 41 -7.24 5.98 16.02
N LEU A 42 -7.98 6.72 15.22
CA LEU A 42 -7.57 8.03 14.69
C LEU A 42 -6.19 7.98 14.00
N PHE A 43 -6.00 6.96 13.17
CA PHE A 43 -4.74 6.80 12.43
C PHE A 43 -4.40 8.06 11.63
N ASP A 44 -3.19 8.56 11.85
CA ASP A 44 -2.59 9.64 11.07
C ASP A 44 -1.47 9.06 10.20
N PRO A 45 -1.59 9.10 8.86
CA PRO A 45 -0.57 8.58 7.97
C PRO A 45 0.76 9.33 8.03
N MET A 46 0.76 10.56 8.57
CA MET A 46 1.98 11.35 8.77
C MET A 46 2.72 10.99 10.05
N ALA A 47 2.13 10.19 10.96
CA ALA A 47 2.69 9.82 12.25
C ALA A 47 2.74 8.29 12.41
N LEU A 48 3.55 7.63 11.58
CA LEU A 48 3.66 6.17 11.55
C LEU A 48 4.32 5.61 12.82
N GLN A 49 3.81 4.46 13.30
CA GLN A 49 4.41 3.66 14.38
C GLN A 49 5.31 2.54 13.84
N THR A 50 5.03 2.01 12.65
CA THR A 50 5.94 1.11 11.96
C THR A 50 7.29 1.81 11.75
N ARG A 51 8.38 1.20 12.18
CA ARG A 51 9.72 1.79 12.16
C ARG A 51 10.61 1.06 11.16
N ALA A 52 11.45 1.83 10.47
CA ALA A 52 12.54 1.31 9.66
C ALA A 52 13.85 1.88 10.17
N ARG A 53 14.69 1.03 10.75
CA ARG A 53 16.01 1.40 11.25
C ARG A 53 17.07 1.06 10.22
N LYS A 54 17.94 2.01 9.91
CA LYS A 54 19.06 1.78 8.99
C LYS A 54 20.08 0.83 9.64
N ASP A 55 20.55 -0.14 8.89
CA ASP A 55 21.53 -1.15 9.29
C ASP A 55 22.49 -1.43 8.13
N GLY A 56 23.59 -0.67 8.05
CA GLY A 56 24.50 -0.68 6.92
C GLY A 56 23.83 -0.28 5.62
N ASP A 57 23.87 -1.17 4.62
CA ASP A 57 23.24 -0.99 3.30
C ASP A 57 21.80 -1.53 3.24
N SER A 58 21.17 -1.70 4.40
CA SER A 58 19.82 -2.21 4.55
C SER A 58 19.01 -1.40 5.57
N TYR A 59 17.72 -1.65 5.58
CA TYR A 59 16.79 -1.24 6.64
C TYR A 59 16.17 -2.46 7.28
N VAL A 60 15.94 -2.39 8.60
CA VAL A 60 15.20 -3.40 9.36
C VAL A 60 13.87 -2.80 9.77
N LEU A 61 12.78 -3.38 9.28
CA LEU A 61 11.42 -2.91 9.50
C LEU A 61 10.73 -3.72 10.58
N ASN A 62 10.06 -3.00 11.50
CA ASN A 62 9.25 -3.57 12.57
C ASN A 62 7.95 -2.79 12.72
N GLY A 63 6.83 -3.49 12.87
CA GLY A 63 5.52 -2.88 13.08
C GLY A 63 4.38 -3.69 12.49
N GLU A 64 3.20 -3.06 12.45
CA GLU A 64 1.98 -3.67 11.97
C GLU A 64 1.26 -2.74 11.01
N LYS A 65 0.67 -3.33 9.96
CA LYS A 65 -0.24 -2.67 9.03
C LYS A 65 -1.60 -3.31 9.08
N SER A 66 -2.63 -2.51 8.86
CA SER A 66 -4.01 -2.97 8.83
C SER A 66 -4.66 -2.63 7.50
N LEU A 67 -5.76 -3.32 7.20
CA LEU A 67 -6.57 -3.05 6.01
C LEU A 67 -5.78 -3.08 4.70
N VAL A 68 -4.77 -3.96 4.60
CA VAL A 68 -3.93 -4.10 3.42
C VAL A 68 -4.68 -4.90 2.36
N PRO A 69 -5.08 -4.30 1.22
CA PRO A 69 -5.87 -4.99 0.21
C PRO A 69 -5.09 -6.14 -0.42
N LEU A 70 -5.77 -7.28 -0.66
CA LEU A 70 -5.22 -8.47 -1.32
C LEU A 70 -3.91 -8.98 -0.71
N ALA A 71 -3.63 -8.70 0.57
CA ALA A 71 -2.33 -8.97 1.16
C ALA A 71 -1.90 -10.45 1.10
N ALA A 72 -2.86 -11.38 1.20
CA ALA A 72 -2.55 -12.82 1.13
C ALA A 72 -2.09 -13.29 -0.26
N GLU A 73 -2.37 -12.51 -1.29
CA GLU A 73 -2.05 -12.85 -2.67
C GLU A 73 -0.95 -11.92 -3.25
N ALA A 74 -0.57 -10.89 -2.50
CA ALA A 74 0.37 -9.89 -3.00
C ALA A 74 1.79 -10.43 -3.09
N GLU A 75 2.39 -10.25 -4.24
CA GLU A 75 3.78 -10.59 -4.55
C GLU A 75 4.71 -9.38 -4.30
N LEU A 76 4.14 -8.17 -4.28
CA LEU A 76 4.87 -6.93 -4.05
C LEU A 76 4.09 -5.99 -3.13
N PHE A 77 4.77 -5.46 -2.12
CA PHE A 77 4.22 -4.53 -1.14
C PHE A 77 4.98 -3.20 -1.18
N LEU A 78 4.25 -2.08 -1.20
CA LEU A 78 4.77 -0.77 -0.83
C LEU A 78 4.40 -0.50 0.62
N VAL A 79 5.36 -0.60 1.52
CA VAL A 79 5.13 -0.47 2.98
C VAL A 79 5.66 0.86 3.48
N ALA A 80 4.77 1.66 4.07
CA ALA A 80 5.15 2.92 4.70
C ALA A 80 5.73 2.66 6.09
N ALA A 81 6.87 3.28 6.40
CA ALA A 81 7.50 3.21 7.71
C ALA A 81 8.21 4.51 8.07
N GLN A 82 8.33 4.79 9.36
CA GLN A 82 9.04 5.94 9.89
C GLN A 82 10.55 5.65 9.92
N VAL A 83 11.34 6.49 9.27
CA VAL A 83 12.80 6.57 9.41
C VAL A 83 13.20 7.83 10.19
N GLU A 84 14.48 8.02 10.44
CA GLU A 84 14.99 9.20 11.18
C GLU A 84 14.59 10.51 10.50
N ASP A 85 14.64 10.55 9.17
CA ASP A 85 14.38 11.74 8.36
C ASP A 85 12.88 11.97 8.07
N GLY A 86 11.98 11.14 8.59
CA GLY A 86 10.54 11.24 8.32
C GLY A 86 9.92 9.95 7.81
N PRO A 87 8.70 9.96 7.30
CA PRO A 87 8.08 8.79 6.72
C PRO A 87 8.71 8.45 5.35
N ALA A 88 8.88 7.17 5.10
CA ALA A 88 9.38 6.61 3.85
C ALA A 88 8.55 5.41 3.41
N VAL A 89 8.70 4.98 2.17
CA VAL A 89 8.05 3.79 1.62
C VAL A 89 9.11 2.80 1.17
N PHE A 90 8.90 1.53 1.46
CA PHE A 90 9.81 0.44 1.12
C PHE A 90 9.12 -0.57 0.20
N ILE A 91 9.83 -1.02 -0.81
CA ILE A 91 9.41 -2.09 -1.72
C ILE A 91 9.82 -3.40 -1.07
N ILE A 92 8.83 -4.25 -0.76
CA ILE A 92 9.04 -5.56 -0.10
C ILE A 92 8.39 -6.64 -0.97
N GLU A 93 9.15 -7.68 -1.28
CA GLU A 93 8.63 -8.83 -2.03
C GLU A 93 7.83 -9.74 -1.11
N GLY A 94 6.77 -10.33 -1.64
CA GLY A 94 5.96 -11.32 -0.92
C GLY A 94 6.81 -12.52 -0.50
N GLY A 95 6.56 -13.05 0.71
CA GLY A 95 7.34 -14.16 1.26
C GLY A 95 8.70 -13.76 1.86
N SER A 96 9.01 -12.46 1.96
CA SER A 96 10.19 -11.99 2.68
C SER A 96 10.19 -12.49 4.13
N GLU A 97 11.36 -12.86 4.65
CA GLU A 97 11.52 -13.32 6.04
C GLU A 97 11.06 -12.23 7.01
N GLY A 98 10.28 -12.63 8.02
CA GLY A 98 9.69 -11.71 8.99
C GLY A 98 8.40 -11.01 8.53
N LEU A 99 7.99 -11.15 7.26
CA LEU A 99 6.73 -10.63 6.77
C LEU A 99 5.61 -11.66 6.93
N THR A 100 4.60 -11.34 7.72
CA THR A 100 3.48 -12.25 7.98
C THR A 100 2.15 -11.57 7.66
N VAL A 101 1.30 -12.26 6.89
CA VAL A 101 -0.07 -11.85 6.62
C VAL A 101 -1.00 -12.57 7.60
N GLY A 102 -1.74 -11.80 8.39
CA GLY A 102 -2.69 -12.36 9.36
C GLY A 102 -4.04 -12.72 8.74
N ASP A 103 -4.93 -13.23 9.59
CA ASP A 103 -6.31 -13.52 9.21
C ASP A 103 -7.11 -12.24 8.95
N ASP A 104 -8.11 -12.33 8.11
CA ASP A 104 -9.02 -11.22 7.81
C ASP A 104 -10.17 -11.16 8.83
N PRO A 105 -10.15 -10.24 9.80
CA PRO A 105 -11.25 -10.03 10.72
C PRO A 105 -12.35 -9.13 10.15
N ALA A 106 -12.17 -8.59 8.93
CA ALA A 106 -13.03 -7.53 8.42
C ALA A 106 -14.44 -8.03 8.07
N MET A 107 -15.42 -7.31 8.59
CA MET A 107 -16.81 -7.47 8.24
C MET A 107 -17.20 -6.38 7.23
N GLY A 108 -17.28 -6.69 5.98
CA GLY A 108 -17.58 -5.75 4.89
C GLY A 108 -16.44 -5.64 3.89
N ILE A 109 -16.74 -5.12 2.70
CA ILE A 109 -15.82 -5.01 1.53
C ILE A 109 -14.95 -6.28 1.35
N ARG A 110 -15.56 -7.45 1.51
CA ARG A 110 -14.85 -8.75 1.51
C ARG A 110 -14.11 -9.00 0.20
N ALA A 111 -14.59 -8.42 -0.91
CA ALA A 111 -13.96 -8.54 -2.22
C ALA A 111 -12.57 -7.88 -2.28
N SER A 112 -12.25 -6.96 -1.37
CA SER A 112 -10.91 -6.36 -1.29
C SER A 112 -9.90 -7.24 -0.55
N ALA A 113 -10.36 -8.35 0.09
CA ALA A 113 -9.54 -9.31 0.83
C ALA A 113 -8.48 -8.63 1.72
N GLN A 114 -8.94 -7.61 2.48
CA GLN A 114 -8.05 -6.83 3.34
C GLN A 114 -7.57 -7.68 4.51
N ARG A 115 -6.27 -7.65 4.78
CA ARG A 115 -5.66 -8.39 5.89
C ARG A 115 -4.68 -7.51 6.66
N PRO A 116 -4.41 -7.82 7.93
CA PRO A 116 -3.30 -7.24 8.66
C PRO A 116 -1.97 -7.79 8.14
N LEU A 117 -0.92 -6.98 8.24
CA LEU A 117 0.43 -7.34 7.87
C LEU A 117 1.36 -7.04 9.06
N THR A 118 2.10 -8.04 9.50
CA THR A 118 3.09 -7.90 10.58
C THR A 118 4.50 -7.93 9.98
N LEU A 119 5.32 -7.00 10.42
CA LEU A 119 6.74 -6.92 10.09
C LEU A 119 7.53 -7.18 11.37
N ASP A 120 8.26 -8.28 11.41
CA ASP A 120 9.16 -8.64 12.49
C ASP A 120 10.58 -8.79 11.95
N ASN A 121 11.39 -7.76 12.15
CA ASN A 121 12.75 -7.67 11.66
C ASN A 121 12.91 -7.91 10.15
N VAL A 122 11.95 -7.45 9.36
CA VAL A 122 12.00 -7.56 7.89
C VAL A 122 13.19 -6.77 7.37
N ARG A 123 14.15 -7.45 6.76
CA ARG A 123 15.36 -6.82 6.20
C ARG A 123 15.13 -6.44 4.75
N VAL A 124 15.33 -5.16 4.42
CA VAL A 124 15.12 -4.59 3.09
C VAL A 124 16.37 -3.84 2.65
N ALA A 125 16.87 -4.10 1.45
CA ALA A 125 18.01 -3.39 0.90
C ALA A 125 17.73 -1.88 0.78
N ALA A 126 18.72 -1.04 0.98
CA ALA A 126 18.55 0.41 0.92
C ALA A 126 18.03 0.89 -0.46
N GLU A 127 18.40 0.20 -1.52
CA GLU A 127 17.92 0.46 -2.89
C GLU A 127 16.41 0.23 -3.07
N ASN A 128 15.76 -0.51 -2.17
CA ASN A 128 14.32 -0.76 -2.17
C ASN A 128 13.53 0.30 -1.38
N ARG A 129 14.18 1.33 -0.83
CA ARG A 129 13.49 2.54 -0.39
C ARG A 129 13.01 3.30 -1.64
N LEU A 130 11.71 3.57 -1.72
CA LEU A 130 11.11 4.24 -2.86
C LEU A 130 11.67 5.67 -3.01
N GLY A 131 12.12 6.01 -4.21
CA GLY A 131 12.65 7.32 -4.56
C GLY A 131 14.11 7.55 -4.19
N ASN A 132 14.69 8.60 -4.76
CA ASN A 132 16.10 9.01 -4.61
C ASN A 132 16.22 10.39 -3.94
N GLY A 133 15.55 10.61 -2.82
CA GLY A 133 15.58 11.89 -2.12
C GLY A 133 14.47 12.88 -2.51
N ASP A 134 13.87 12.76 -3.67
CA ASP A 134 12.76 13.61 -4.15
C ASP A 134 11.38 12.99 -3.86
N PHE A 135 11.32 11.97 -3.01
CA PHE A 135 10.07 11.29 -2.69
C PHE A 135 9.18 12.15 -1.78
N ASP A 136 8.07 12.60 -2.31
CA ASP A 136 7.04 13.32 -1.56
C ASP A 136 6.03 12.33 -0.97
N TYR A 137 6.26 11.94 0.30
CA TYR A 137 5.38 11.05 1.03
C TYR A 137 3.97 11.61 1.20
N ARG A 138 3.81 12.93 1.33
CA ARG A 138 2.50 13.57 1.44
C ARG A 138 1.71 13.40 0.14
N ALA A 139 2.34 13.71 -1.00
CA ALA A 139 1.72 13.52 -2.31
C ALA A 139 1.37 12.04 -2.57
N PHE A 140 2.21 11.10 -2.11
CA PHE A 140 1.93 9.66 -2.18
C PHE A 140 0.65 9.28 -1.41
N VAL A 141 0.46 9.78 -0.18
CA VAL A 141 -0.75 9.54 0.63
C VAL A 141 -1.97 10.22 0.02
N ASP A 142 -1.81 11.46 -0.44
CA ASP A 142 -2.91 12.24 -1.05
C ASP A 142 -3.41 11.58 -2.34
N LEU A 143 -2.51 11.00 -3.16
CA LEU A 143 -2.89 10.25 -4.36
C LEU A 143 -3.73 9.00 -4.01
N GLY A 144 -3.33 8.27 -2.97
CA GLY A 144 -4.10 7.13 -2.46
C GLY A 144 -5.49 7.56 -1.97
N THR A 145 -5.57 8.67 -1.26
CA THR A 145 -6.83 9.24 -0.76
C THR A 145 -7.74 9.64 -1.93
N LEU A 146 -7.22 10.31 -2.95
CA LEU A 146 -7.98 10.68 -4.15
C LEU A 146 -8.56 9.46 -4.87
N ALA A 147 -7.79 8.37 -4.97
CA ALA A 147 -8.25 7.13 -5.58
C ALA A 147 -9.45 6.54 -4.81
N TRP A 148 -9.40 6.52 -3.49
CA TRP A 148 -10.50 6.06 -2.64
C TRP A 148 -11.72 6.98 -2.71
N CYS A 149 -11.54 8.30 -2.72
CA CYS A 149 -12.62 9.27 -2.90
C CYS A 149 -13.33 9.07 -4.25
N SER A 150 -12.59 8.87 -5.32
CA SER A 150 -13.15 8.62 -6.65
C SER A 150 -13.99 7.34 -6.68
N LEU A 151 -13.51 6.27 -6.04
CA LEU A 151 -14.26 5.02 -5.92
C LEU A 151 -15.55 5.20 -5.11
N ALA A 152 -15.49 5.95 -4.00
CA ALA A 152 -16.64 6.25 -3.16
C ALA A 152 -17.71 7.05 -3.92
N ILE A 153 -17.31 8.06 -4.69
CA ILE A 153 -18.22 8.87 -5.51
C ILE A 153 -18.93 7.99 -6.53
N GLY A 154 -18.18 7.14 -7.24
CA GLY A 154 -18.77 6.20 -8.20
C GLY A 154 -19.77 5.23 -7.57
N THR A 155 -19.46 4.73 -6.36
CA THR A 155 -20.37 3.87 -5.60
C THR A 155 -21.65 4.62 -5.18
N CYS A 156 -21.53 5.84 -4.69
CA CYS A 156 -22.68 6.67 -4.32
C CYS A 156 -23.58 6.95 -5.55
N GLN A 157 -22.98 7.26 -6.72
CA GLN A 157 -23.72 7.47 -7.95
C GLN A 157 -24.49 6.21 -8.36
N ALA A 158 -23.84 5.04 -8.34
CA ALA A 158 -24.50 3.76 -8.67
C ALA A 158 -25.68 3.44 -7.74
N VAL A 159 -25.58 3.78 -6.45
CA VAL A 159 -26.68 3.62 -5.50
C VAL A 159 -27.84 4.55 -5.86
N LEU A 160 -27.58 5.81 -6.18
CA LEU A 160 -28.61 6.76 -6.58
C LEU A 160 -29.31 6.32 -7.87
N ASP A 161 -28.57 5.86 -8.86
CA ASP A 161 -29.10 5.37 -10.14
C ASP A 161 -30.00 4.13 -9.94
N TYR A 162 -29.69 3.29 -8.96
CA TYR A 162 -30.48 2.11 -8.63
C TYR A 162 -31.75 2.46 -7.81
N VAL A 163 -31.61 3.30 -6.79
CA VAL A 163 -32.72 3.60 -5.85
C VAL A 163 -33.74 4.56 -6.44
N GLY A 164 -33.32 5.50 -7.30
CA GLY A 164 -34.19 6.49 -7.90
C GLY A 164 -35.38 5.87 -8.66
N PRO A 165 -35.16 5.00 -9.66
CA PRO A 165 -36.25 4.27 -10.33
C PRO A 165 -37.11 3.45 -9.38
N TYR A 166 -36.51 2.72 -8.42
CA TYR A 166 -37.21 1.91 -7.43
C TYR A 166 -38.22 2.73 -6.60
N CYS A 167 -37.83 3.94 -6.16
CA CYS A 167 -38.71 4.82 -5.41
C CYS A 167 -39.84 5.40 -6.26
N ASN A 168 -39.67 5.53 -7.57
CA ASN A 168 -40.72 6.04 -8.48
C ASN A 168 -41.73 4.95 -8.87
N GLU A 169 -41.39 3.68 -8.75
CA GLU A 169 -42.25 2.54 -9.07
C GLU A 169 -43.16 2.11 -7.93
N ARG A 170 -42.92 2.61 -6.72
CA ARG A 170 -43.66 2.32 -5.48
C ARG A 170 -44.37 3.55 -4.94
#